data_1d610fee80c647e15d286eed0d5987fb
#
_entry.id   1d610fee80c647e15d286eed0d5987fb
#
_cell.length_a   1.000
_cell.length_b   1.000
_cell.length_c   1.000
_cell.angle_alpha   90.00
_cell.angle_beta   90.00
_cell.angle_gamma   90.00
#
_symmetry.space_group_name_H-M   'P 1'
#
loop_
_entity.id
_entity.type
_entity.pdbx_description
1 polymer ?
#
loop_
_entity_poly.entity_id
_entity_poly.type
_entity_poly.pdbx_seq_one_letter_code
_entity_poly.pdbx_strand_id
1 'polypeptide(L)'
;MRLSKLGASHRTRLSFLRALLRRIEQQAWRYERSEWAVNELGVGHAVYTLHGPQRPYSLVAFAHDLPDDMRSDRVIATAWDATFTLFDGIPTAHDIVRLAANVPKQETGRVTDSELTLARANRSVRLWSHVVKALAKGEQPDVTEINNVGYLMRTTAVYGSGKFGAADRVQTAWRDEMAGPFRAEMLTVWLIRNFTIDYVEHMAQQAGGAQACKLHPEIRRLIGVGNSTGLGMAPFLVNHPALLHQWIECKEHALQRVRAVPAATEAACAVFVKE
;
A
#
# COMPACT_ATOMS: atom_id res chain seq x y z
N MET A 1 -27.22 -1.01 -4.29
CA MET A 1 -26.26 -0.36 -3.37
C MET A 1 -25.17 0.32 -4.19
N ARG A 2 -24.84 1.60 -3.96
CA ARG A 2 -23.76 2.25 -4.71
C ARG A 2 -22.42 1.70 -4.21
N LEU A 3 -21.55 1.26 -5.11
CA LEU A 3 -20.19 0.76 -4.81
C LEU A 3 -19.41 1.70 -3.87
N SER A 4 -19.65 3.01 -3.96
CA SER A 4 -19.07 4.01 -3.06
C SER A 4 -19.48 3.87 -1.58
N LYS A 5 -20.56 3.15 -1.28
CA LYS A 5 -21.04 2.89 0.07
C LYS A 5 -20.71 1.49 0.60
N LEU A 6 -20.15 0.62 -0.24
CA LEU A 6 -19.76 -0.75 0.16
C LEU A 6 -18.83 -0.77 1.36
N GLY A 7 -17.87 0.17 1.42
CA GLY A 7 -16.96 0.30 2.55
C GLY A 7 -17.60 0.83 3.85
N ALA A 8 -18.85 1.31 3.81
CA ALA A 8 -19.56 1.77 5.00
C ALA A 8 -20.36 0.64 5.67
N SER A 9 -20.81 -0.34 4.88
CA SER A 9 -21.59 -1.49 5.36
C SER A 9 -20.75 -2.78 5.45
N HIS A 10 -19.70 -2.90 4.66
CA HIS A 10 -18.80 -4.04 4.67
C HIS A 10 -17.35 -3.56 4.77
N ARG A 11 -16.57 -4.18 5.65
CA ARG A 11 -15.15 -3.83 5.81
C ARG A 11 -14.35 -4.32 4.61
N THR A 12 -13.78 -3.35 3.89
CA THR A 12 -12.90 -3.57 2.74
C THR A 12 -11.51 -3.01 3.05
N ARG A 13 -10.53 -3.26 2.20
CA ARG A 13 -9.21 -2.63 2.29
C ARG A 13 -9.28 -1.09 2.41
N LEU A 14 -10.21 -0.49 1.66
CA LEU A 14 -10.45 0.96 1.74
C LEU A 14 -10.99 1.39 3.10
N SER A 15 -11.81 0.57 3.76
CA SER A 15 -12.30 0.86 5.10
C SER A 15 -11.16 0.86 6.12
N PHE A 16 -10.26 -0.10 6.06
CA PHE A 16 -9.09 -0.16 6.93
C PHE A 16 -8.13 0.99 6.69
N LEU A 17 -7.84 1.31 5.43
CA LEU A 17 -7.01 2.46 5.09
C LEU A 17 -7.63 3.77 5.57
N ARG A 18 -8.92 4.00 5.35
CA ARG A 18 -9.63 5.20 5.83
C ARG A 18 -9.62 5.31 7.35
N ALA A 19 -9.79 4.19 8.05
CA ALA A 19 -9.71 4.17 9.51
C ALA A 19 -8.31 4.56 10.01
N LEU A 20 -7.27 4.06 9.36
CA LEU A 20 -5.89 4.44 9.65
C LEU A 20 -5.65 5.94 9.38
N LEU A 21 -6.02 6.45 8.20
CA LEU A 21 -5.80 7.85 7.84
C LEU A 21 -6.54 8.81 8.77
N ARG A 22 -7.78 8.49 9.17
CA ARG A 22 -8.51 9.27 10.17
C ARG A 22 -7.78 9.28 11.51
N ARG A 23 -7.20 8.17 11.93
CA ARG A 23 -6.43 8.12 13.16
C ARG A 23 -5.16 8.96 13.09
N ILE A 24 -4.44 8.87 11.97
CA ILE A 24 -3.25 9.70 11.71
C ILE A 24 -3.61 11.18 11.84
N GLU A 25 -4.73 11.59 11.21
CA GLU A 25 -5.21 12.98 11.28
C GLU A 25 -5.65 13.37 12.69
N GLN A 26 -6.49 12.58 13.34
CA GLN A 26 -7.02 12.87 14.69
C GLN A 26 -5.94 12.92 15.77
N GLN A 27 -4.89 12.14 15.63
CA GLN A 27 -3.76 12.09 16.56
C GLN A 27 -2.59 12.98 16.11
N ALA A 28 -2.77 13.76 15.05
CA ALA A 28 -1.79 14.71 14.52
C ALA A 28 -0.40 14.08 14.26
N TRP A 29 -0.37 12.89 13.66
CA TRP A 29 0.90 12.24 13.33
C TRP A 29 1.65 13.09 12.29
N ARG A 30 2.96 13.26 12.50
CA ARG A 30 3.80 14.05 11.60
C ARG A 30 4.48 13.13 10.57
N TYR A 31 4.27 13.43 9.29
CA TYR A 31 4.89 12.74 8.16
C TYR A 31 6.06 13.54 7.61
N GLU A 32 7.15 12.86 7.29
CA GLU A 32 8.29 13.46 6.58
C GLU A 32 8.98 12.43 5.67
N ARG A 33 9.60 12.92 4.61
CA ARG A 33 10.59 12.19 3.83
C ARG A 33 11.96 12.46 4.44
N SER A 34 12.41 11.57 5.33
CA SER A 34 13.62 11.75 6.14
C SER A 34 14.90 11.62 5.32
N GLU A 35 14.87 10.78 4.27
CA GLU A 35 16.03 10.56 3.41
C GLU A 35 15.59 10.29 1.96
N TRP A 36 16.40 10.81 1.02
CA TRP A 36 16.25 10.55 -0.40
C TRP A 36 17.63 10.40 -1.03
N ALA A 37 18.07 9.16 -1.22
CA ALA A 37 19.34 8.78 -1.81
C ALA A 37 19.12 7.96 -3.09
N VAL A 38 18.19 8.44 -3.94
CA VAL A 38 17.93 7.87 -5.27
C VAL A 38 18.69 8.69 -6.30
N ASN A 39 19.52 8.01 -7.10
CA ASN A 39 20.37 8.64 -8.11
C ASN A 39 19.58 9.01 -9.39
N GLU A 40 20.26 9.58 -10.36
CA GLU A 40 19.70 10.02 -11.65
C GLU A 40 19.08 8.87 -12.46
N LEU A 41 19.60 7.66 -12.30
CA LEU A 41 19.07 6.46 -12.95
C LEU A 41 17.86 5.87 -12.20
N GLY A 42 17.46 6.47 -11.08
CA GLY A 42 16.37 5.98 -10.27
C GLY A 42 16.74 4.80 -9.36
N VAL A 43 18.03 4.60 -9.08
CA VAL A 43 18.52 3.52 -8.21
C VAL A 43 18.96 4.10 -6.88
N GLY A 44 18.66 3.40 -5.80
CA GLY A 44 19.03 3.82 -4.46
C GLY A 44 17.96 3.55 -3.43
N HIS A 45 17.91 4.38 -2.40
CA HIS A 45 16.90 4.21 -1.34
C HIS A 45 16.29 5.54 -0.90
N ALA A 46 15.15 5.43 -0.22
CA ALA A 46 14.49 6.54 0.44
C ALA A 46 13.89 6.09 1.76
N VAL A 47 13.81 7.00 2.72
CA VAL A 47 13.18 6.77 4.02
C VAL A 47 12.05 7.77 4.24
N TYR A 48 10.89 7.24 4.58
CA TYR A 48 9.70 8.02 4.94
C TYR A 48 9.32 7.73 6.37
N THR A 49 9.37 8.72 7.23
CA THR A 49 9.08 8.57 8.65
C THR A 49 7.72 9.16 9.00
N LEU A 50 6.94 8.42 9.74
CA LEU A 50 5.70 8.85 10.33
C LEU A 50 5.84 8.82 11.86
N HIS A 51 5.85 9.99 12.47
CA HIS A 51 5.95 10.16 13.92
C HIS A 51 4.56 10.02 14.54
N GLY A 52 4.29 8.87 15.13
CA GLY A 52 3.09 8.64 15.93
C GLY A 52 3.22 9.19 17.35
N PRO A 53 2.13 9.17 18.14
CA PRO A 53 2.12 9.69 19.51
C PRO A 53 3.09 8.97 20.45
N GLN A 54 3.32 7.68 20.24
CA GLN A 54 4.18 6.86 21.10
C GLN A 54 5.54 6.61 20.48
N ARG A 55 5.60 6.38 19.17
CA ARG A 55 6.84 6.07 18.45
C ARG A 55 6.75 6.40 16.97
N PRO A 56 7.89 6.59 16.30
CA PRO A 56 7.93 6.69 14.86
C PRO A 56 7.85 5.31 14.19
N TYR A 57 7.44 5.32 12.92
CA TYR A 57 7.49 4.20 12.00
C TYR A 57 8.07 4.69 10.67
N SER A 58 8.96 3.91 10.06
CA SER A 58 9.61 4.33 8.83
C SER A 58 9.41 3.32 7.70
N LEU A 59 9.06 3.79 6.52
CA LEU A 59 9.17 3.00 5.31
C LEU A 59 10.59 3.18 4.75
N VAL A 60 11.34 2.11 4.65
CA VAL A 60 12.58 2.07 3.88
C VAL A 60 12.25 1.49 2.50
N ALA A 61 12.46 2.28 1.46
CA ALA A 61 12.20 1.94 0.08
C ALA A 61 13.54 1.81 -0.68
N PHE A 62 13.77 0.69 -1.35
CA PHE A 62 14.90 0.49 -2.24
C PHE A 62 14.39 0.42 -3.67
N ALA A 63 14.91 1.29 -4.52
CA ALA A 63 14.66 1.30 -5.96
C ALA A 63 15.80 0.59 -6.69
N HIS A 64 15.47 -0.25 -7.65
CA HIS A 64 16.40 -1.09 -8.38
C HIS A 64 16.39 -0.76 -9.86
N ASP A 65 17.51 -1.04 -10.52
CA ASP A 65 17.57 -1.03 -11.98
C ASP A 65 17.09 -2.38 -12.50
N LEU A 66 15.88 -2.39 -13.01
CA LEU A 66 15.27 -3.56 -13.62
C LEU A 66 15.15 -3.35 -15.12
N PRO A 67 15.74 -4.20 -15.96
CA PRO A 67 15.55 -4.16 -17.40
C PRO A 67 14.08 -4.25 -17.81
N ASP A 68 13.70 -3.56 -18.88
CA ASP A 68 12.29 -3.47 -19.31
C ASP A 68 11.67 -4.82 -19.66
N ASP A 69 12.44 -5.75 -20.21
CA ASP A 69 12.03 -7.10 -20.55
C ASP A 69 11.72 -7.98 -19.32
N MET A 70 12.31 -7.63 -18.18
CA MET A 70 12.02 -8.30 -16.90
C MET A 70 10.81 -7.73 -16.15
N ARG A 71 10.29 -6.58 -16.57
CA ARG A 71 9.11 -5.97 -15.97
C ARG A 71 7.84 -6.70 -16.38
N SER A 72 6.99 -6.96 -15.43
CA SER A 72 5.71 -7.63 -15.67
C SER A 72 4.64 -7.14 -14.71
N ASP A 73 3.45 -6.90 -15.24
CA ASP A 73 2.24 -6.71 -14.45
C ASP A 73 1.70 -8.03 -13.86
N ARG A 74 2.38 -9.15 -14.11
CA ARG A 74 1.97 -10.45 -13.60
C ARG A 74 2.37 -10.62 -12.13
N VAL A 75 1.62 -11.45 -11.43
CA VAL A 75 1.81 -11.77 -10.02
C VAL A 75 3.18 -12.43 -9.73
N ILE A 76 3.71 -13.15 -10.71
CA ILE A 76 4.97 -13.89 -10.58
C ILE A 76 6.02 -13.16 -11.41
N ALA A 77 6.55 -12.10 -10.86
CA ALA A 77 7.76 -11.49 -11.39
C ALA A 77 8.99 -12.15 -10.72
N THR A 78 10.03 -12.37 -11.48
CA THR A 78 11.30 -12.89 -10.99
C THR A 78 12.19 -11.79 -10.42
N ALA A 79 11.89 -10.54 -10.75
CA ALA A 79 12.62 -9.35 -10.32
C ALA A 79 11.66 -8.18 -10.05
N TRP A 80 12.14 -7.15 -9.36
CA TRP A 80 11.32 -6.07 -8.82
C TRP A 80 11.98 -4.72 -9.07
N ASP A 81 11.17 -3.72 -9.43
CA ASP A 81 11.60 -2.32 -9.53
C ASP A 81 11.87 -1.68 -8.18
N ALA A 82 11.13 -2.11 -7.15
CA ALA A 82 11.33 -1.62 -5.80
C ALA A 82 10.96 -2.66 -4.74
N THR A 83 11.64 -2.56 -3.59
CA THR A 83 11.35 -3.33 -2.39
C THR A 83 11.18 -2.40 -1.20
N PHE A 84 10.33 -2.79 -0.27
CA PHE A 84 9.90 -1.93 0.83
C PHE A 84 9.91 -2.70 2.14
N THR A 85 10.29 -2.02 3.20
CA THR A 85 10.20 -2.51 4.57
C THR A 85 9.57 -1.44 5.45
N LEU A 86 8.51 -1.77 6.17
CA LEU A 86 8.05 -0.93 7.26
C LEU A 86 8.86 -1.29 8.50
N PHE A 87 9.60 -0.32 9.00
CA PHE A 87 10.50 -0.44 10.14
C PHE A 87 9.88 0.19 11.38
N ASP A 88 10.00 -0.48 12.53
CA ASP A 88 9.57 0.03 13.83
C ASP A 88 10.62 0.99 14.39
N GLY A 89 10.38 2.27 14.27
CA GLY A 89 11.31 3.31 14.65
C GLY A 89 11.93 4.05 13.46
N ILE A 90 13.03 4.71 13.72
CA ILE A 90 13.86 5.39 12.72
C ILE A 90 15.06 4.50 12.44
N PRO A 91 15.25 4.03 11.20
CA PRO A 91 16.38 3.16 10.86
C PRO A 91 17.70 3.94 10.98
N THR A 92 18.72 3.28 11.50
CA THR A 92 20.10 3.78 11.47
C THR A 92 20.75 3.46 10.13
N ALA A 93 21.90 4.07 9.82
CA ALA A 93 22.67 3.72 8.63
C ALA A 93 23.05 2.21 8.59
N HIS A 94 23.32 1.62 9.75
CA HIS A 94 23.55 0.18 9.86
C HIS A 94 22.31 -0.64 9.49
N ASP A 95 21.13 -0.21 9.92
CA ASP A 95 19.87 -0.88 9.55
C ASP A 95 19.63 -0.80 8.03
N ILE A 96 19.88 0.35 7.42
CA ILE A 96 19.74 0.51 5.97
C ILE A 96 20.67 -0.44 5.22
N VAL A 97 21.94 -0.54 5.63
CA VAL A 97 22.89 -1.48 5.03
C VAL A 97 22.44 -2.93 5.21
N ARG A 98 21.97 -3.29 6.39
CA ARG A 98 21.44 -4.63 6.68
C ARG A 98 20.19 -4.94 5.84
N LEU A 99 19.27 -4.00 5.73
CA LEU A 99 18.08 -4.14 4.89
C LEU A 99 18.44 -4.25 3.40
N ALA A 100 19.38 -3.43 2.93
CA ALA A 100 19.90 -3.49 1.56
C ALA A 100 20.47 -4.88 1.20
N ALA A 101 21.12 -5.55 2.13
CA ALA A 101 21.64 -6.91 1.93
C ALA A 101 20.53 -7.97 1.75
N ASN A 102 19.29 -7.67 2.11
CA ASN A 102 18.15 -8.56 1.93
C ASN A 102 17.33 -8.28 0.67
N VAL A 103 17.66 -7.27 -0.10
CA VAL A 103 16.98 -6.96 -1.35
C VAL A 103 17.68 -7.63 -2.55
N PRO A 104 16.98 -7.92 -3.65
CA PRO A 104 15.55 -7.71 -3.91
C PRO A 104 14.64 -8.81 -3.37
N LYS A 105 15.19 -9.91 -2.86
CA LYS A 105 14.39 -11.10 -2.49
C LYS A 105 13.55 -10.91 -1.23
N GLN A 106 14.06 -10.12 -0.27
CA GLN A 106 13.42 -9.93 1.03
C GLN A 106 13.03 -11.25 1.70
N GLU A 107 14.04 -12.04 2.00
CA GLU A 107 13.85 -13.35 2.66
C GLU A 107 13.46 -13.13 4.13
N THR A 108 12.34 -13.71 4.53
CA THR A 108 11.80 -13.58 5.89
C THR A 108 12.75 -14.12 6.96
N GLY A 109 13.60 -15.08 6.65
CA GLY A 109 14.62 -15.59 7.57
C GLY A 109 15.77 -14.61 7.87
N ARG A 110 15.80 -13.45 7.20
CA ARG A 110 16.82 -12.39 7.39
C ARG A 110 16.26 -11.12 8.00
N VAL A 111 15.04 -11.14 8.48
CA VAL A 111 14.41 -10.00 9.15
C VAL A 111 14.50 -10.14 10.66
N THR A 112 14.41 -9.01 11.35
CA THR A 112 14.35 -8.90 12.81
C THR A 112 12.96 -8.46 13.26
N ASP A 113 12.76 -8.31 14.56
CA ASP A 113 11.51 -7.81 15.13
C ASP A 113 11.21 -6.34 14.78
N SER A 114 12.17 -5.63 14.20
CA SER A 114 12.00 -4.25 13.76
C SER A 114 11.35 -4.12 12.40
N GLU A 115 11.35 -5.16 11.56
CA GLU A 115 10.70 -5.15 10.25
C GLU A 115 9.23 -5.61 10.40
N LEU A 116 8.31 -4.66 10.40
CA LEU A 116 6.87 -4.94 10.60
C LEU A 116 6.21 -5.50 9.34
N THR A 117 6.64 -5.06 8.17
CA THR A 117 6.16 -5.57 6.89
C THR A 117 7.26 -5.57 5.84
N LEU A 118 7.09 -6.44 4.86
CA LEU A 118 7.88 -6.50 3.64
C LEU A 118 6.96 -6.39 2.44
N ALA A 119 7.40 -5.67 1.40
CA ALA A 119 6.66 -5.56 0.15
C ALA A 119 7.60 -5.41 -1.04
N ARG A 120 7.11 -5.75 -2.22
CA ARG A 120 7.79 -5.58 -3.49
C ARG A 120 6.82 -5.00 -4.50
N ALA A 121 7.32 -4.19 -5.43
CA ALA A 121 6.48 -3.62 -6.47
C ALA A 121 7.22 -3.48 -7.79
N ASN A 122 6.44 -3.56 -8.88
CA ASN A 122 6.88 -3.20 -10.20
C ASN A 122 6.17 -1.96 -10.70
N ARG A 123 6.86 -1.17 -11.53
CA ARG A 123 6.25 -0.05 -12.25
C ARG A 123 5.16 -0.56 -13.18
N SER A 124 4.08 0.18 -13.30
CA SER A 124 3.03 -0.13 -14.26
C SER A 124 3.58 -0.04 -15.69
N VAL A 125 3.55 -1.14 -16.41
CA VAL A 125 3.99 -1.19 -17.81
C VAL A 125 3.20 -0.22 -18.69
N ARG A 126 1.92 -0.01 -18.35
CA ARG A 126 1.01 0.85 -19.15
C ARG A 126 1.13 2.33 -18.83
N LEU A 127 1.30 2.69 -17.55
CA LEU A 127 1.11 4.07 -17.11
C LEU A 127 2.40 4.78 -16.74
N TRP A 128 3.42 4.06 -16.22
CA TRP A 128 4.63 4.68 -15.69
C TRP A 128 5.32 5.60 -16.69
N SER A 129 5.69 5.05 -17.85
CA SER A 129 6.40 5.79 -18.88
C SER A 129 5.57 6.94 -19.48
N HIS A 130 4.25 6.78 -19.56
CA HIS A 130 3.34 7.83 -20.00
C HIS A 130 3.39 9.04 -19.03
N VAL A 131 3.30 8.78 -17.73
CA VAL A 131 3.33 9.83 -16.71
C VAL A 131 4.71 10.51 -16.65
N VAL A 132 5.80 9.74 -16.64
CA VAL A 132 7.17 10.31 -16.67
C VAL A 132 7.34 11.22 -17.88
N LYS A 133 6.94 10.79 -19.08
CA LYS A 133 7.07 11.58 -20.32
C LYS A 133 6.24 12.86 -20.31
N ALA A 134 5.02 12.81 -19.80
CA ALA A 134 4.17 14.00 -19.68
C ALA A 134 4.81 15.02 -18.71
N LEU A 135 5.13 14.59 -17.51
CA LEU A 135 5.72 15.46 -16.51
C LEU A 135 7.09 16.03 -16.94
N ALA A 136 7.91 15.25 -17.63
CA ALA A 136 9.21 15.71 -18.16
C ALA A 136 9.07 16.85 -19.18
N LYS A 137 7.93 16.92 -19.90
CA LYS A 137 7.60 18.00 -20.82
C LYS A 137 6.92 19.21 -20.16
N GLY A 138 6.70 19.17 -18.83
CA GLY A 138 5.93 20.19 -18.13
C GLY A 138 4.42 20.04 -18.29
N GLU A 139 3.94 18.91 -18.76
CA GLU A 139 2.54 18.61 -19.00
C GLU A 139 1.97 17.69 -17.90
N GLN A 140 0.66 17.77 -17.67
CA GLN A 140 -0.01 16.79 -16.81
C GLN A 140 -0.42 15.57 -17.65
N PRO A 141 -0.33 14.34 -17.06
CA PRO A 141 -0.77 13.15 -17.76
C PRO A 141 -2.29 13.13 -17.96
N ASP A 142 -2.74 12.44 -19.01
CA ASP A 142 -4.16 12.29 -19.30
C ASP A 142 -4.89 11.57 -18.14
N VAL A 143 -5.90 12.24 -17.62
CA VAL A 143 -6.74 11.75 -16.51
C VAL A 143 -7.48 10.46 -16.90
N THR A 144 -7.84 10.29 -18.17
CA THR A 144 -8.51 9.08 -18.66
C THR A 144 -7.58 7.88 -18.54
N GLU A 145 -6.32 8.02 -18.96
CA GLU A 145 -5.31 6.97 -18.82
C GLU A 145 -5.02 6.65 -17.35
N ILE A 146 -4.95 7.66 -16.48
CA ILE A 146 -4.82 7.48 -15.04
C ILE A 146 -5.99 6.66 -14.48
N ASN A 147 -7.24 7.02 -14.84
CA ASN A 147 -8.43 6.33 -14.34
C ASN A 147 -8.54 4.89 -14.82
N ASN A 148 -8.09 4.61 -16.05
CA ASN A 148 -8.11 3.26 -16.62
C ASN A 148 -7.20 2.28 -15.89
N VAL A 149 -6.12 2.76 -15.27
CA VAL A 149 -5.13 1.94 -14.56
C VAL A 149 -5.18 2.14 -13.04
N GLY A 150 -5.22 3.39 -12.59
CA GLY A 150 -5.37 3.78 -11.18
C GLY A 150 -4.11 3.62 -10.32
N TYR A 151 -2.97 3.19 -10.86
CA TYR A 151 -1.72 3.01 -10.12
C TYR A 151 -0.49 3.17 -11.01
N LEU A 152 0.59 3.69 -10.40
CA LEU A 152 1.92 3.79 -11.04
C LEU A 152 2.83 2.63 -10.66
N MET A 153 2.68 2.08 -9.46
CA MET A 153 3.35 0.86 -9.01
C MET A 153 2.34 -0.15 -8.53
N ARG A 154 2.65 -1.42 -8.74
CA ARG A 154 1.83 -2.56 -8.37
C ARG A 154 2.60 -3.48 -7.44
N THR A 155 2.11 -3.62 -6.21
CA THR A 155 2.68 -4.55 -5.24
C THR A 155 2.16 -5.97 -5.46
N THR A 156 2.96 -6.96 -5.12
CA THR A 156 2.50 -8.36 -5.09
C THR A 156 1.67 -8.64 -3.85
N ALA A 157 2.28 -8.45 -2.70
CA ALA A 157 1.64 -8.54 -1.39
C ALA A 157 2.44 -7.66 -0.43
N VAL A 158 1.79 -7.23 0.63
CA VAL A 158 2.44 -6.68 1.79
C VAL A 158 2.40 -7.77 2.84
N TYR A 159 3.58 -8.23 3.22
CA TYR A 159 3.72 -9.28 4.23
C TYR A 159 4.12 -8.64 5.55
N GLY A 160 3.68 -9.20 6.65
CA GLY A 160 4.39 -8.95 7.91
C GLY A 160 5.76 -9.64 7.92
N SER A 161 6.56 -9.36 8.97
CA SER A 161 7.88 -9.95 9.20
C SER A 161 7.73 -11.41 9.61
N GLY A 162 7.72 -12.38 9.11
CA GLY A 162 7.48 -13.79 9.35
C GLY A 162 6.88 -14.47 8.13
N LYS A 163 6.62 -15.69 8.22
CA LYS A 163 6.16 -16.47 7.09
C LYS A 163 4.70 -16.12 6.76
N PHE A 164 4.48 -15.29 5.73
CA PHE A 164 3.16 -14.85 5.28
C PHE A 164 2.34 -14.04 6.30
N GLY A 165 3.01 -13.33 7.20
CA GLY A 165 2.36 -12.42 8.13
C GLY A 165 1.62 -13.09 9.29
N ALA A 166 1.72 -14.38 9.47
CA ALA A 166 1.01 -15.08 10.55
C ALA A 166 1.69 -14.89 11.92
N ALA A 167 3.01 -14.88 11.98
CA ALA A 167 3.75 -14.70 13.22
C ALA A 167 3.79 -13.26 13.72
N ASP A 168 3.65 -12.29 12.82
CA ASP A 168 3.95 -10.88 13.07
C ASP A 168 2.86 -10.14 13.77
N ARG A 169 1.70 -10.70 13.77
CA ARG A 169 0.55 -10.06 14.37
C ARG A 169 0.62 -10.05 15.88
N VAL A 170 1.36 -11.00 16.45
CA VAL A 170 1.71 -10.99 17.86
C VAL A 170 2.64 -9.82 18.15
N GLN A 171 3.65 -9.60 17.31
CA GLN A 171 4.61 -8.51 17.46
C GLN A 171 3.97 -7.13 17.25
N THR A 172 3.14 -6.97 16.21
CA THR A 172 2.43 -5.71 15.98
C THR A 172 1.34 -5.45 17.01
N ALA A 173 0.78 -6.48 17.63
CA ALA A 173 -0.22 -6.33 18.70
C ALA A 173 0.34 -5.67 19.98
N TRP A 174 1.65 -5.76 20.20
CA TRP A 174 2.32 -5.12 21.34
C TRP A 174 2.58 -3.63 21.13
N ARG A 175 2.25 -3.12 19.97
CA ARG A 175 2.34 -1.70 19.63
C ARG A 175 0.92 -1.17 19.49
N ASP A 176 0.44 -0.43 20.47
CA ASP A 176 -0.95 0.07 20.51
C ASP A 176 -1.39 0.78 19.24
N GLU A 177 -0.47 1.46 18.57
CA GLU A 177 -0.72 2.16 17.33
C GLU A 177 -0.94 1.20 16.16
N MET A 178 -0.31 0.04 16.19
CA MET A 178 -0.45 -1.03 15.20
C MET A 178 -1.42 -2.12 15.63
N ALA A 179 -1.95 -2.04 16.85
CA ALA A 179 -2.97 -2.95 17.34
C ALA A 179 -4.26 -2.79 16.52
N GLY A 180 -4.55 -3.73 15.69
CA GLY A 180 -5.73 -3.76 14.86
C GLY A 180 -5.45 -4.37 13.50
N PRO A 181 -6.49 -4.88 12.84
CA PRO A 181 -6.33 -5.59 11.59
C PRO A 181 -5.75 -4.70 10.50
N PHE A 182 -4.71 -5.19 9.85
CA PHE A 182 -4.03 -4.58 8.70
C PHE A 182 -3.44 -3.18 8.92
N ARG A 183 -3.19 -2.74 10.13
CA ARG A 183 -2.67 -1.39 10.34
C ARG A 183 -1.29 -1.20 9.75
N ALA A 184 -0.37 -2.10 10.03
CA ALA A 184 0.99 -2.06 9.50
C ALA A 184 0.96 -2.16 7.96
N GLU A 185 0.16 -3.07 7.41
CA GLU A 185 0.03 -3.25 5.97
C GLU A 185 -0.59 -2.01 5.29
N MET A 186 -1.61 -1.41 5.89
CA MET A 186 -2.23 -0.20 5.34
C MET A 186 -1.32 1.02 5.45
N LEU A 187 -0.56 1.12 6.53
CA LEU A 187 0.48 2.15 6.67
C LEU A 187 1.55 1.97 5.59
N THR A 188 2.02 0.75 5.38
CA THR A 188 2.97 0.42 4.32
C THR A 188 2.45 0.82 2.95
N VAL A 189 1.22 0.46 2.60
CA VAL A 189 0.61 0.81 1.31
C VAL A 189 0.49 2.33 1.14
N TRP A 190 0.13 3.06 2.19
CA TRP A 190 0.05 4.51 2.14
C TRP A 190 1.42 5.15 1.92
N LEU A 191 2.46 4.68 2.60
CA LEU A 191 3.82 5.16 2.44
C LEU A 191 4.42 4.76 1.07
N ILE A 192 4.14 3.55 0.57
CA ILE A 192 4.50 3.14 -0.79
C ILE A 192 3.89 4.08 -1.83
N ARG A 193 2.63 4.50 -1.63
CA ARG A 193 1.99 5.47 -2.52
C ARG A 193 2.76 6.80 -2.55
N ASN A 194 3.16 7.30 -1.40
CA ASN A 194 3.93 8.55 -1.32
C ASN A 194 5.30 8.40 -2.01
N PHE A 195 6.02 7.30 -1.75
CA PHE A 195 7.25 6.98 -2.47
C PHE A 195 7.02 6.92 -3.98
N THR A 196 5.98 6.26 -4.43
CA THR A 196 5.68 6.09 -5.86
C THR A 196 5.47 7.45 -6.56
N ILE A 197 4.78 8.38 -5.93
CA ILE A 197 4.57 9.73 -6.45
C ILE A 197 5.90 10.50 -6.51
N ASP A 198 6.66 10.50 -5.42
CA ASP A 198 7.96 11.18 -5.39
C ASP A 198 8.93 10.56 -6.41
N TYR A 199 8.88 9.24 -6.58
CA TYR A 199 9.76 8.53 -7.50
C TYR A 199 9.43 8.83 -8.96
N VAL A 200 8.15 8.86 -9.35
CA VAL A 200 7.79 9.24 -10.72
C VAL A 200 8.14 10.69 -11.03
N GLU A 201 7.97 11.61 -10.06
CA GLU A 201 8.35 13.02 -10.19
C GLU A 201 9.87 13.19 -10.28
N HIS A 202 10.63 12.41 -9.49
CA HIS A 202 12.09 12.36 -9.59
C HIS A 202 12.55 11.93 -10.98
N MET A 203 12.01 10.82 -11.51
CA MET A 203 12.34 10.34 -12.84
C MET A 203 11.96 11.34 -13.94
N ALA A 204 10.84 12.02 -13.80
CA ALA A 204 10.45 13.08 -14.72
C ALA A 204 11.41 14.28 -14.66
N GLN A 205 11.85 14.65 -13.47
CA GLN A 205 12.83 15.72 -13.29
C GLN A 205 14.19 15.37 -13.91
N GLN A 206 14.64 14.12 -13.78
CA GLN A 206 15.87 13.67 -14.43
C GLN A 206 15.75 13.70 -15.96
N ALA A 207 14.59 13.34 -16.49
CA ALA A 207 14.38 13.30 -17.95
C ALA A 207 14.11 14.68 -18.58
N GLY A 208 13.46 15.60 -17.86
CA GLY A 208 13.00 16.90 -18.39
C GLY A 208 13.77 18.10 -17.85
N GLY A 209 14.63 17.93 -16.84
CA GLY A 209 15.37 19.02 -16.22
C GLY A 209 14.46 20.13 -15.72
N ALA A 210 14.83 21.38 -16.01
CA ALA A 210 14.08 22.55 -15.57
C ALA A 210 12.65 22.66 -16.16
N GLN A 211 12.34 21.93 -17.22
CA GLN A 211 11.01 21.93 -17.85
C GLN A 211 10.03 21.01 -17.10
N ALA A 212 10.52 20.03 -16.35
CA ALA A 212 9.69 19.05 -15.68
C ALA A 212 8.78 19.68 -14.61
N CYS A 213 7.55 19.20 -14.55
CA CYS A 213 6.59 19.62 -13.54
C CYS A 213 6.23 18.46 -12.58
N LYS A 214 5.61 18.81 -11.44
CA LYS A 214 5.05 17.84 -10.51
C LYS A 214 3.61 17.50 -10.88
N LEU A 215 3.16 16.35 -10.43
CA LEU A 215 1.76 15.95 -10.54
C LEU A 215 0.84 16.95 -9.83
N HIS A 216 -0.20 17.36 -10.52
CA HIS A 216 -1.24 18.20 -9.93
C HIS A 216 -1.93 17.47 -8.76
N PRO A 217 -2.29 18.16 -7.66
CA PRO A 217 -2.89 17.55 -6.48
C PRO A 217 -4.14 16.70 -6.79
N GLU A 218 -4.96 17.11 -7.74
CA GLU A 218 -6.14 16.35 -8.15
C GLU A 218 -5.79 15.03 -8.83
N ILE A 219 -4.76 15.03 -9.68
CA ILE A 219 -4.27 13.81 -10.34
C ILE A 219 -3.63 12.89 -9.31
N ARG A 220 -2.86 13.43 -8.36
CA ARG A 220 -2.32 12.64 -7.25
C ARG A 220 -3.41 11.88 -6.48
N ARG A 221 -4.62 12.44 -6.33
CA ARG A 221 -5.74 11.78 -5.63
C ARG A 221 -6.27 10.56 -6.36
N LEU A 222 -6.11 10.48 -7.67
CA LEU A 222 -6.55 9.36 -8.51
C LEU A 222 -5.58 8.18 -8.47
N ILE A 223 -4.33 8.42 -8.08
CA ILE A 223 -3.27 7.41 -8.08
C ILE A 223 -3.28 6.66 -6.74
N GLY A 224 -3.48 5.36 -6.82
CA GLY A 224 -3.34 4.41 -5.73
C GLY A 224 -2.09 3.54 -5.86
N VAL A 225 -2.07 2.44 -5.12
CA VAL A 225 -1.10 1.35 -5.27
C VAL A 225 -1.85 0.14 -5.81
N GLY A 226 -1.44 -0.38 -6.96
CA GLY A 226 -1.98 -1.60 -7.52
C GLY A 226 -1.64 -2.79 -6.65
N ASN A 227 -2.55 -3.76 -6.59
CA ASN A 227 -2.25 -5.06 -6.00
C ASN A 227 -2.49 -6.12 -7.06
N SER A 228 -1.51 -6.98 -7.26
CA SER A 228 -1.53 -8.00 -8.31
C SER A 228 -2.63 -9.04 -8.11
N THR A 229 -3.15 -9.18 -6.90
CA THR A 229 -4.24 -10.11 -6.64
C THR A 229 -5.32 -9.41 -5.81
N GLY A 230 -6.49 -9.24 -6.36
CA GLY A 230 -7.68 -9.00 -5.56
C GLY A 230 -7.84 -10.09 -4.48
N LEU A 231 -7.24 -11.23 -4.72
CA LEU A 231 -7.08 -12.38 -3.83
C LEU A 231 -5.85 -12.27 -2.90
N GLY A 232 -4.92 -11.34 -3.12
CA GLY A 232 -3.72 -11.17 -2.29
C GLY A 232 -4.01 -10.84 -0.83
N MET A 233 -5.23 -10.41 -0.54
CA MET A 233 -5.75 -10.27 0.83
C MET A 233 -6.35 -11.58 1.38
N ALA A 234 -6.71 -12.55 0.55
CA ALA A 234 -7.35 -13.76 1.02
C ALA A 234 -6.45 -14.60 1.97
N PRO A 235 -5.16 -14.80 1.71
CA PRO A 235 -4.25 -15.43 2.67
C PRO A 235 -4.14 -14.66 3.98
N PHE A 236 -4.16 -13.32 3.94
CA PHE A 236 -4.16 -12.49 5.14
C PHE A 236 -5.48 -12.60 5.92
N LEU A 237 -6.61 -12.70 5.23
CA LEU A 237 -7.91 -12.93 5.83
C LEU A 237 -7.95 -14.25 6.60
N VAL A 238 -7.47 -15.32 5.98
CA VAL A 238 -7.45 -16.66 6.58
C VAL A 238 -6.49 -16.74 7.78
N ASN A 239 -5.38 -16.04 7.72
CA ASN A 239 -4.32 -16.11 8.72
C ASN A 239 -4.40 -15.01 9.79
N HIS A 240 -5.35 -14.07 9.68
CA HIS A 240 -5.50 -13.00 10.67
C HIS A 240 -6.73 -13.22 11.55
N PRO A 241 -6.58 -13.69 12.80
CA PRO A 241 -7.71 -14.02 13.67
C PRO A 241 -8.70 -12.87 13.86
N ALA A 242 -8.20 -11.64 14.06
CA ALA A 242 -9.05 -10.47 14.25
C ALA A 242 -9.87 -10.12 12.99
N LEU A 243 -9.31 -10.32 11.81
CA LEU A 243 -10.05 -10.07 10.57
C LEU A 243 -11.06 -11.18 10.30
N LEU A 244 -10.69 -12.43 10.54
CA LEU A 244 -11.61 -13.57 10.43
C LEU A 244 -12.78 -13.38 11.41
N HIS A 245 -12.51 -12.98 12.64
CA HIS A 245 -13.52 -12.67 13.64
C HIS A 245 -14.47 -11.56 13.15
N GLN A 246 -13.94 -10.46 12.63
CA GLN A 246 -14.75 -9.38 12.08
C GLN A 246 -15.58 -9.79 10.86
N TRP A 247 -15.07 -10.69 10.05
CA TRP A 247 -15.82 -11.27 8.93
C TRP A 247 -16.99 -12.11 9.41
N ILE A 248 -16.77 -12.93 10.43
CA ILE A 248 -17.81 -13.73 11.06
C ILE A 248 -18.88 -12.80 11.65
N GLU A 249 -18.51 -11.77 12.40
CA GLU A 249 -19.42 -10.80 12.96
C GLU A 249 -20.25 -10.09 11.88
N CYS A 250 -19.61 -9.62 10.80
CA CYS A 250 -20.32 -8.98 9.70
C CYS A 250 -21.30 -9.93 9.02
N LYS A 251 -20.91 -11.19 8.82
CA LYS A 251 -21.77 -12.23 8.25
C LYS A 251 -22.98 -12.50 9.14
N GLU A 252 -22.75 -12.70 10.44
CA GLU A 252 -23.84 -12.96 11.39
C GLU A 252 -24.82 -11.77 11.48
N HIS A 253 -24.29 -10.55 11.50
CA HIS A 253 -25.13 -9.36 11.48
C HIS A 253 -25.96 -9.24 10.19
N ALA A 254 -25.36 -9.53 9.03
CA ALA A 254 -26.09 -9.56 7.76
C ALA A 254 -27.19 -10.63 7.77
N LEU A 255 -26.89 -11.84 8.27
CA LEU A 255 -27.88 -12.91 8.40
C LEU A 255 -29.03 -12.55 9.36
N GLN A 256 -28.72 -11.90 10.48
CA GLN A 256 -29.75 -11.42 11.41
C GLN A 256 -30.68 -10.40 10.75
N ARG A 257 -30.13 -9.46 9.98
CA ARG A 257 -30.94 -8.48 9.24
C ARG A 257 -31.84 -9.16 8.20
N VAL A 258 -31.32 -10.12 7.46
CA VAL A 258 -32.09 -10.88 6.47
C VAL A 258 -33.21 -11.69 7.16
N ARG A 259 -32.89 -12.35 8.27
CA ARG A 259 -33.90 -13.12 9.05
C ARG A 259 -34.98 -12.26 9.71
N ALA A 260 -34.69 -11.01 10.00
CA ALA A 260 -35.62 -10.04 10.56
C ALA A 260 -36.64 -9.50 9.53
N VAL A 261 -36.42 -9.75 8.23
CA VAL A 261 -37.35 -9.36 7.18
C VAL A 261 -38.41 -10.44 7.04
N PRO A 262 -39.72 -10.11 7.16
CA PRO A 262 -40.81 -11.10 7.01
C PRO A 262 -40.73 -11.78 5.64
N ALA A 263 -40.71 -13.12 5.64
CA ALA A 263 -40.44 -13.96 4.46
C ALA A 263 -41.48 -13.93 3.35
N ALA A 264 -42.54 -13.16 3.46
CA ALA A 264 -43.67 -13.20 2.54
C ALA A 264 -44.17 -11.82 2.07
N THR A 265 -43.38 -10.78 2.12
CA THR A 265 -43.81 -9.45 1.67
C THR A 265 -43.03 -8.99 0.44
N GLU A 266 -43.64 -8.25 -0.45
CA GLU A 266 -43.04 -7.57 -1.60
C GLU A 266 -41.79 -6.71 -1.17
N ALA A 267 -41.84 -6.16 0.03
CA ALA A 267 -40.77 -5.42 0.65
C ALA A 267 -39.54 -6.32 0.94
N ALA A 268 -39.73 -7.58 1.29
CA ALA A 268 -38.65 -8.54 1.49
C ALA A 268 -37.89 -8.84 0.19
N CYS A 269 -38.64 -9.05 -0.90
CA CYS A 269 -38.05 -9.25 -2.23
C CYS A 269 -37.27 -8.02 -2.72
N ALA A 270 -37.77 -6.81 -2.45
CA ALA A 270 -37.11 -5.56 -2.82
C ALA A 270 -35.81 -5.31 -2.06
N VAL A 271 -35.68 -5.82 -0.84
CA VAL A 271 -34.41 -5.77 -0.07
C VAL A 271 -33.37 -6.72 -0.65
N PHE A 272 -33.77 -7.95 -1.02
CA PHE A 272 -32.86 -8.92 -1.63
C PHE A 272 -32.34 -8.51 -3.01
N VAL A 273 -33.08 -7.71 -3.76
CA VAL A 273 -32.65 -7.21 -5.08
C VAL A 273 -31.75 -5.97 -4.95
N LYS A 274 -31.76 -5.28 -3.80
CA LYS A 274 -30.97 -4.07 -3.56
C LYS A 274 -29.66 -4.29 -2.79
N GLU A 275 -29.46 -5.42 -2.15
CA GLU A 275 -28.25 -5.86 -1.46
C GLU A 275 -27.46 -6.88 -2.30
#